data_a6b92d20817c759d41ec3cd4ddec8daa
#
_entry.id   a6b92d20817c759d41ec3cd4ddec8daa
#
_cell.length_a   1.000
_cell.length_b   1.000
_cell.length_c   1.000
_cell.angle_alpha   90.00
_cell.angle_beta   90.00
_cell.angle_gamma   90.00
#
_symmetry.space_group_name_H-M   'P 1'
#
loop_
_entity.id
_entity.type
_entity.pdbx_description
1 polymer ?
#
loop_
_entity_poly.entity_id
_entity_poly.type
_entity_poly.pdbx_seq_one_letter_code
_entity_poly.pdbx_strand_id
1 'polypeptide(L)'
;MPLIEESHQMFQDLEPQKLFQREFALQPWACNESYVIDLTKIKSYSLTMAVHGAPDGWLQDWAALGSGKNAHIGVLLVHGFTGSPASMRPWGEFLHSKGYTVRVPLLPGHGTRPEDLNKVKWQEWPAKVQFELSELRKTCDVIFLVGLSMGGGTVLNVAASINNELAGLILVNPMIHVKGVPVELAFFLSRFQKMRTSVGDDIKRPGITEWGYDALPTRGVYQLLKMLRVTRRNLSTITVPVQLFHSVDDHTLPVSNTEIILYEIGSTNKSRIELVNSYHVATMDYDQELIFQSR
;
A
#
# COMPACT_ATOMS: atom_id res chain seq x y z
N MET A 1 -8.30 9.68 42.01
CA MET A 1 -8.28 8.45 41.24
C MET A 1 -9.58 7.74 41.49
N PRO A 2 -10.60 8.01 40.72
CA PRO A 2 -11.48 7.03 40.12
C PRO A 2 -12.09 7.59 38.81
N LEU A 3 -11.47 7.42 37.65
CA LEU A 3 -12.02 7.77 36.33
C LEU A 3 -11.50 6.85 35.21
N ILE A 4 -10.83 5.75 35.57
CA ILE A 4 -10.27 4.80 34.59
C ILE A 4 -11.04 3.47 34.55
N GLU A 5 -11.87 3.16 35.56
CA GLU A 5 -12.63 1.91 35.62
C GLU A 5 -13.98 1.94 34.86
N GLU A 6 -14.58 3.10 34.63
CA GLU A 6 -15.88 3.17 33.94
C GLU A 6 -15.78 3.03 32.41
N SER A 7 -14.61 3.23 31.81
CA SER A 7 -14.45 3.10 30.36
C SER A 7 -14.30 1.64 29.89
N HIS A 8 -13.92 0.71 30.77
CA HIS A 8 -13.75 -0.70 30.40
C HIS A 8 -15.05 -1.52 30.41
N GLN A 9 -16.05 -1.09 31.16
CA GLN A 9 -17.33 -1.80 31.26
C GLN A 9 -18.29 -1.52 30.12
N MET A 10 -18.11 -0.38 29.40
CA MET A 10 -19.01 0.03 28.31
C MET A 10 -18.72 -0.66 26.98
N PHE A 11 -17.60 -1.38 26.85
CA PHE A 11 -17.21 -2.09 25.61
C PHE A 11 -17.48 -3.60 25.64
N GLN A 12 -17.91 -4.18 26.75
CA GLN A 12 -18.13 -5.64 26.87
C GLN A 12 -19.50 -6.11 26.41
N ASP A 13 -20.49 -5.23 26.23
CA ASP A 13 -21.90 -5.61 25.95
C ASP A 13 -22.38 -5.32 24.52
N LEU A 14 -21.50 -4.92 23.58
CA LEU A 14 -21.90 -4.65 22.22
C LEU A 14 -21.39 -5.74 21.27
N GLU A 15 -22.29 -6.63 20.84
CA GLU A 15 -22.01 -7.57 19.76
C GLU A 15 -21.50 -6.81 18.52
N PRO A 16 -20.32 -7.16 17.96
CA PRO A 16 -19.71 -6.46 16.84
C PRO A 16 -20.59 -6.32 15.59
N GLN A 17 -21.53 -7.25 15.41
CA GLN A 17 -22.46 -7.24 14.27
C GLN A 17 -23.52 -6.12 14.35
N LYS A 18 -23.87 -5.65 15.53
CA LYS A 18 -24.88 -4.58 15.72
C LYS A 18 -24.31 -3.18 15.48
N LEU A 19 -23.01 -2.97 15.73
CA LEU A 19 -22.35 -1.70 15.36
C LEU A 19 -22.26 -1.53 13.84
N PHE A 20 -21.92 -2.60 13.13
CA PHE A 20 -21.82 -2.58 11.67
C PHE A 20 -23.16 -2.31 10.98
N GLN A 21 -24.26 -2.84 11.54
CA GLN A 21 -25.61 -2.59 11.01
C GLN A 21 -26.15 -1.18 11.33
N ARG A 22 -25.71 -0.54 12.43
CA ARG A 22 -26.15 0.81 12.78
C ARG A 22 -25.50 1.91 11.95
N GLU A 23 -24.22 1.80 11.58
CA GLU A 23 -23.56 2.80 10.73
C GLU A 23 -24.03 2.75 9.27
N PHE A 24 -24.48 1.60 8.80
CA PHE A 24 -24.98 1.46 7.42
C PHE A 24 -26.50 1.68 7.25
N ALA A 25 -27.27 1.72 8.35
CA ALA A 25 -28.74 1.77 8.29
C ALA A 25 -29.36 3.16 8.47
N LEU A 26 -28.58 4.21 8.80
CA LEU A 26 -29.13 5.52 9.20
C LEU A 26 -28.48 6.73 8.52
N GLN A 27 -28.17 6.66 7.23
CA GLN A 27 -27.98 7.88 6.46
C GLN A 27 -28.82 7.79 5.18
N PRO A 28 -29.91 8.59 5.09
CA PRO A 28 -30.54 8.83 3.80
C PRO A 28 -29.54 9.61 2.95
N TRP A 29 -29.35 9.21 1.70
CA TRP A 29 -28.55 9.85 0.69
C TRP A 29 -28.92 11.32 0.54
N ALA A 30 -28.28 12.21 1.30
CA ALA A 30 -28.24 13.62 0.98
C ALA A 30 -27.21 13.81 -0.13
N CYS A 31 -27.70 13.68 -1.35
CA CYS A 31 -27.05 14.24 -2.53
C CYS A 31 -27.01 15.76 -2.37
N ASN A 32 -25.88 16.31 -1.94
CA ASN A 32 -25.57 17.72 -2.17
C ASN A 32 -24.05 17.91 -2.03
N GLU A 33 -23.39 17.61 -3.10
CA GLU A 33 -22.30 18.33 -3.74
C GLU A 33 -22.05 17.62 -5.07
N SER A 34 -22.69 18.15 -6.11
CA SER A 34 -22.46 17.77 -7.48
C SER A 34 -21.08 18.22 -7.89
N TYR A 35 -20.07 17.32 -7.80
CA TYR A 35 -18.87 17.46 -8.60
C TYR A 35 -19.29 17.28 -10.07
N VAL A 36 -19.63 18.37 -10.71
CA VAL A 36 -19.77 18.44 -12.16
C VAL A 36 -18.37 18.23 -12.74
N ILE A 37 -18.12 17.02 -13.23
CA ILE A 37 -16.91 16.74 -14.01
C ILE A 37 -17.07 17.50 -15.32
N ASP A 38 -16.34 18.60 -15.44
CA ASP A 38 -16.25 19.38 -16.67
C ASP A 38 -15.54 18.55 -17.76
N LEU A 39 -16.33 17.89 -18.58
CA LEU A 39 -15.87 17.05 -19.69
C LEU A 39 -15.14 17.86 -20.78
N THR A 40 -15.18 19.20 -20.74
CA THR A 40 -14.53 20.06 -21.75
C THR A 40 -13.04 20.28 -21.47
N LYS A 41 -12.55 19.87 -20.30
CA LYS A 41 -11.10 19.96 -19.94
C LYS A 41 -10.28 18.73 -20.33
N ILE A 42 -10.80 17.83 -21.13
CA ILE A 42 -10.03 16.73 -21.71
C ILE A 42 -9.14 17.30 -22.80
N LYS A 43 -8.00 17.88 -22.41
CA LYS A 43 -6.90 18.11 -23.34
C LYS A 43 -6.41 16.76 -23.85
N SER A 44 -6.30 16.62 -25.16
CA SER A 44 -5.61 15.49 -25.81
C SER A 44 -4.13 15.53 -25.37
N TYR A 45 -3.79 14.79 -24.30
CA TYR A 45 -2.41 14.64 -23.93
C TYR A 45 -1.73 13.70 -24.92
N SER A 46 -0.64 14.17 -25.48
CA SER A 46 0.30 13.39 -26.27
C SER A 46 0.78 12.19 -25.41
N LEU A 47 0.51 10.99 -25.88
CA LEU A 47 0.67 9.70 -25.21
C LEU A 47 2.14 9.22 -25.20
N THR A 48 3.08 10.01 -24.70
CA THR A 48 4.49 9.59 -24.58
C THR A 48 5.14 10.19 -23.35
N MET A 49 4.67 9.82 -22.16
CA MET A 49 5.41 10.16 -20.95
C MET A 49 5.90 8.86 -20.28
N ALA A 50 7.10 8.43 -20.68
CA ALA A 50 7.93 7.59 -19.83
C ALA A 50 8.26 8.35 -18.54
N VAL A 51 8.44 7.66 -17.43
CA VAL A 51 8.90 8.29 -16.19
C VAL A 51 10.26 8.94 -16.45
N HIS A 52 10.34 10.27 -16.34
CA HIS A 52 11.56 11.04 -16.63
C HIS A 52 12.15 11.65 -15.36
N GLY A 53 13.47 11.80 -15.33
CA GLY A 53 14.18 12.54 -14.28
C GLY A 53 14.48 11.75 -13.01
N ALA A 54 14.15 10.45 -12.96
CA ALA A 54 14.60 9.60 -11.85
C ALA A 54 16.12 9.41 -11.90
N PRO A 55 16.78 9.31 -10.74
CA PRO A 55 18.18 8.92 -10.69
C PRO A 55 18.42 7.55 -11.33
N ASP A 56 19.59 7.34 -11.91
CA ASP A 56 19.93 6.08 -12.58
C ASP A 56 19.72 4.86 -11.67
N GLY A 57 18.99 3.86 -12.20
CA GLY A 57 18.68 2.61 -11.50
C GLY A 57 17.60 2.70 -10.42
N TRP A 58 17.00 3.88 -10.16
CA TRP A 58 15.96 4.01 -9.11
C TRP A 58 14.60 3.44 -9.52
N LEU A 59 14.35 3.30 -10.80
CA LEU A 59 13.11 2.70 -11.32
C LEU A 59 13.23 1.17 -11.55
N GLN A 60 14.35 0.56 -11.16
CA GLN A 60 14.64 -0.86 -11.38
C GLN A 60 14.63 -1.64 -10.07
N ASP A 61 14.59 -2.98 -10.19
CA ASP A 61 14.85 -3.86 -9.04
C ASP A 61 16.15 -3.46 -8.34
N TRP A 62 16.11 -3.38 -7.02
CA TRP A 62 17.31 -3.18 -6.22
C TRP A 62 17.42 -4.23 -5.12
N ALA A 63 18.62 -4.75 -4.91
CA ALA A 63 18.90 -5.70 -3.86
C ALA A 63 20.32 -5.46 -3.30
N ALA A 64 20.47 -5.69 -2.00
CA ALA A 64 21.76 -5.60 -1.32
C ALA A 64 21.84 -6.67 -0.23
N LEU A 65 22.94 -7.41 -0.23
CA LEU A 65 23.23 -8.40 0.82
C LEU A 65 23.66 -7.69 2.09
N GLY A 66 23.11 -8.10 3.21
CA GLY A 66 23.44 -7.57 4.52
C GLY A 66 24.84 -7.99 4.99
N SER A 67 25.27 -7.42 6.10
CA SER A 67 26.55 -7.70 6.74
C SER A 67 26.46 -7.76 8.25
N GLY A 68 27.41 -8.42 8.89
CA GLY A 68 27.45 -8.54 10.36
C GLY A 68 26.29 -9.32 10.94
N LYS A 69 25.87 -8.96 12.16
CA LYS A 69 24.87 -9.71 12.92
C LYS A 69 23.45 -9.68 12.34
N ASN A 70 23.14 -8.72 11.48
CA ASN A 70 21.81 -8.54 10.89
C ASN A 70 21.70 -9.14 9.48
N ALA A 71 22.76 -9.71 8.91
CA ALA A 71 22.78 -10.20 7.53
C ALA A 71 21.75 -11.32 7.24
N HIS A 72 21.38 -12.10 8.27
CA HIS A 72 20.40 -13.17 8.20
C HIS A 72 18.94 -12.67 8.24
N ILE A 73 18.74 -11.37 8.46
CA ILE A 73 17.43 -10.75 8.48
C ILE A 73 17.16 -10.12 7.11
N GLY A 74 16.15 -10.64 6.40
CA GLY A 74 15.72 -10.18 5.09
C GLY A 74 14.55 -9.21 5.19
N VAL A 75 14.61 -8.11 4.44
CA VAL A 75 13.51 -7.15 4.33
C VAL A 75 13.15 -6.94 2.86
N LEU A 76 11.89 -7.22 2.52
CA LEU A 76 11.35 -7.05 1.17
C LEU A 76 10.39 -5.86 1.16
N LEU A 77 10.75 -4.78 0.44
CA LEU A 77 9.98 -3.54 0.42
C LEU A 77 9.26 -3.37 -0.93
N VAL A 78 7.93 -3.21 -0.89
CA VAL A 78 7.05 -3.21 -2.06
C VAL A 78 6.35 -1.86 -2.22
N HIS A 79 6.54 -1.23 -3.39
CA HIS A 79 6.02 0.09 -3.74
C HIS A 79 4.52 0.11 -4.07
N GLY A 80 3.96 1.32 -4.20
CA GLY A 80 2.55 1.59 -4.49
C GLY A 80 2.15 1.44 -5.97
N PHE A 81 0.83 1.58 -6.24
CA PHE A 81 0.26 1.57 -7.59
C PHE A 81 0.71 2.82 -8.35
N THR A 82 1.06 2.66 -9.63
CA THR A 82 1.67 3.68 -10.49
C THR A 82 3.07 4.14 -10.07
N GLY A 83 3.52 3.85 -8.84
CA GLY A 83 4.84 4.18 -8.33
C GLY A 83 5.96 3.27 -8.85
N SER A 84 7.10 3.30 -8.19
CA SER A 84 8.28 2.53 -8.56
C SER A 84 9.11 2.19 -7.31
N PRO A 85 10.18 1.40 -7.42
CA PRO A 85 11.12 1.17 -6.32
C PRO A 85 11.67 2.46 -5.69
N ALA A 86 11.68 3.57 -6.42
CA ALA A 86 12.16 4.86 -5.92
C ALA A 86 11.48 5.31 -4.62
N SER A 87 10.20 5.03 -4.45
CA SER A 87 9.46 5.38 -3.21
C SER A 87 9.89 4.55 -1.98
N MET A 88 10.55 3.41 -2.20
CA MET A 88 10.99 2.49 -1.13
C MET A 88 12.51 2.42 -1.00
N ARG A 89 13.23 2.88 -2.02
CA ARG A 89 14.69 2.79 -2.11
C ARG A 89 15.42 3.48 -0.95
N PRO A 90 15.08 4.70 -0.51
CA PRO A 90 15.76 5.34 0.62
C PRO A 90 15.66 4.53 1.91
N TRP A 91 14.50 3.92 2.16
CA TRP A 91 14.32 3.04 3.30
C TRP A 91 15.15 1.75 3.18
N GLY A 92 15.16 1.17 1.98
CA GLY A 92 16.00 0.00 1.70
C GLY A 92 17.48 0.27 1.94
N GLU A 93 18.00 1.41 1.49
CA GLU A 93 19.39 1.83 1.70
C GLU A 93 19.69 2.08 3.19
N PHE A 94 18.77 2.69 3.92
CA PHE A 94 18.87 2.84 5.37
C PHE A 94 18.98 1.48 6.07
N LEU A 95 18.10 0.52 5.76
CA LEU A 95 18.15 -0.83 6.36
C LEU A 95 19.44 -1.55 6.00
N HIS A 96 19.87 -1.47 4.74
CA HIS A 96 21.16 -2.06 4.32
C HIS A 96 22.33 -1.44 5.08
N SER A 97 22.34 -0.14 5.33
CA SER A 97 23.35 0.53 6.16
C SER A 97 23.41 0.01 7.60
N LYS A 98 22.32 -0.60 8.09
CA LYS A 98 22.23 -1.28 9.39
C LYS A 98 22.58 -2.77 9.33
N GLY A 99 23.00 -3.27 8.18
CA GLY A 99 23.44 -4.64 7.96
C GLY A 99 22.36 -5.63 7.55
N TYR A 100 21.13 -5.19 7.30
CA TYR A 100 20.05 -6.06 6.81
C TYR A 100 20.24 -6.44 5.35
N THR A 101 19.80 -7.64 4.97
CA THR A 101 19.65 -8.05 3.56
C THR A 101 18.32 -7.49 3.02
N VAL A 102 18.38 -6.73 1.93
CA VAL A 102 17.24 -5.96 1.45
C VAL A 102 16.95 -6.24 -0.02
N ARG A 103 15.66 -6.27 -0.37
CA ARG A 103 15.18 -6.30 -1.76
C ARG A 103 14.06 -5.31 -1.95
N VAL A 104 14.11 -4.55 -3.05
CA VAL A 104 13.09 -3.57 -3.45
C VAL A 104 12.75 -3.85 -4.91
N PRO A 105 11.76 -4.73 -5.17
CA PRO A 105 11.40 -5.11 -6.52
C PRO A 105 10.62 -4.02 -7.26
N LEU A 106 10.80 -3.99 -8.58
CA LEU A 106 9.88 -3.35 -9.50
C LEU A 106 8.72 -4.30 -9.81
N LEU A 107 7.52 -3.90 -9.50
CA LEU A 107 6.33 -4.70 -9.79
C LEU A 107 6.01 -4.70 -11.31
N PRO A 108 5.49 -5.81 -11.88
CA PRO A 108 5.10 -5.88 -13.28
C PRO A 108 4.21 -4.74 -13.73
N GLY A 109 4.53 -4.14 -14.88
CA GLY A 109 3.82 -3.03 -15.50
C GLY A 109 4.16 -1.65 -14.96
N HIS A 110 5.08 -1.55 -13.99
CA HIS A 110 5.57 -0.28 -13.41
C HIS A 110 6.94 0.11 -13.97
N GLY A 111 7.39 1.34 -13.71
CA GLY A 111 8.73 1.83 -14.07
C GLY A 111 8.98 2.00 -15.57
N THR A 112 7.99 1.84 -16.43
CA THR A 112 8.08 1.94 -17.90
C THR A 112 7.10 2.98 -18.43
N ARG A 113 5.92 2.55 -18.87
CA ARG A 113 4.84 3.41 -19.37
C ARG A 113 3.50 2.98 -18.76
N PRO A 114 2.56 3.93 -18.55
CA PRO A 114 1.24 3.62 -17.98
C PRO A 114 0.49 2.51 -18.74
N GLU A 115 0.66 2.42 -20.07
CA GLU A 115 0.01 1.40 -20.91
C GLU A 115 0.42 -0.04 -20.55
N ASP A 116 1.63 -0.22 -20.02
CA ASP A 116 2.13 -1.54 -19.65
C ASP A 116 1.36 -2.08 -18.43
N LEU A 117 0.95 -1.21 -17.52
CA LEU A 117 0.12 -1.59 -16.37
C LEU A 117 -1.28 -2.07 -16.79
N ASN A 118 -1.81 -1.61 -17.95
CA ASN A 118 -3.05 -2.13 -18.52
C ASN A 118 -2.95 -3.56 -19.07
N LYS A 119 -1.74 -4.08 -19.26
CA LYS A 119 -1.47 -5.45 -19.78
C LYS A 119 -1.36 -6.48 -18.65
N VAL A 120 -1.04 -6.04 -17.44
CA VAL A 120 -0.76 -6.91 -16.28
C VAL A 120 -2.05 -7.51 -15.71
N LYS A 121 -1.96 -8.76 -15.27
CA LYS A 121 -2.97 -9.42 -14.41
C LYS A 121 -2.56 -9.26 -12.96
N TRP A 122 -3.51 -9.09 -12.07
CA TRP A 122 -3.22 -8.83 -10.66
C TRP A 122 -2.36 -9.92 -9.98
N GLN A 123 -2.47 -11.16 -10.43
CA GLN A 123 -1.69 -12.28 -9.88
C GLN A 123 -0.17 -12.12 -10.09
N GLU A 124 0.24 -11.32 -11.08
CA GLU A 124 1.65 -11.10 -11.39
C GLU A 124 2.35 -10.26 -10.30
N TRP A 125 1.63 -9.39 -9.59
CA TRP A 125 2.20 -8.61 -8.49
C TRP A 125 2.59 -9.48 -7.29
N PRO A 126 1.67 -10.25 -6.67
CA PRO A 126 2.06 -11.16 -5.59
C PRO A 126 3.04 -12.24 -6.05
N ALA A 127 2.99 -12.71 -7.31
CA ALA A 127 3.96 -13.66 -7.85
C ALA A 127 5.39 -13.08 -7.86
N LYS A 128 5.56 -11.79 -8.25
CA LYS A 128 6.85 -11.09 -8.17
C LYS A 128 7.34 -11.01 -6.72
N VAL A 129 6.47 -10.67 -5.77
CA VAL A 129 6.81 -10.63 -4.34
C VAL A 129 7.22 -12.03 -3.82
N GLN A 130 6.50 -13.08 -4.20
CA GLN A 130 6.86 -14.47 -3.83
C GLN A 130 8.20 -14.91 -4.42
N PHE A 131 8.50 -14.50 -5.67
CA PHE A 131 9.81 -14.75 -6.28
C PHE A 131 10.93 -14.07 -5.47
N GLU A 132 10.80 -12.79 -5.16
CA GLU A 132 11.80 -12.04 -4.37
C GLU A 132 11.95 -12.59 -2.95
N LEU A 133 10.86 -13.06 -2.35
CA LEU A 133 10.87 -13.76 -1.08
C LEU A 133 11.67 -15.06 -1.16
N SER A 134 11.51 -15.83 -2.25
CA SER A 134 12.29 -17.06 -2.45
C SER A 134 13.79 -16.78 -2.59
N GLU A 135 14.16 -15.63 -3.17
CA GLU A 135 15.56 -15.18 -3.24
C GLU A 135 16.11 -14.80 -1.85
N LEU A 136 15.31 -14.11 -1.01
CA LEU A 136 15.71 -13.79 0.37
C LEU A 136 15.93 -15.05 1.21
N ARG A 137 15.08 -16.07 1.06
CA ARG A 137 15.17 -17.34 1.80
C ARG A 137 16.45 -18.12 1.54
N LYS A 138 17.19 -17.81 0.48
CA LYS A 138 18.49 -18.44 0.22
C LYS A 138 19.57 -18.02 1.24
N THR A 139 19.40 -16.85 1.84
CA THR A 139 20.40 -16.23 2.73
C THR A 139 19.84 -15.72 4.06
N CYS A 140 18.52 -15.69 4.21
CA CYS A 140 17.84 -15.13 5.38
C CYS A 140 16.87 -16.13 5.97
N ASP A 141 16.88 -16.28 7.28
CA ASP A 141 15.96 -17.12 8.08
C ASP A 141 14.88 -16.30 8.80
N VAL A 142 15.08 -14.99 8.95
CA VAL A 142 14.12 -14.04 9.51
C VAL A 142 13.71 -13.06 8.42
N ILE A 143 12.44 -13.02 8.02
CA ILE A 143 11.99 -12.20 6.90
C ILE A 143 10.80 -11.33 7.28
N PHE A 144 10.91 -10.04 6.94
CA PHE A 144 9.85 -9.05 7.03
C PHE A 144 9.38 -8.65 5.63
N LEU A 145 8.06 -8.51 5.46
CA LEU A 145 7.47 -7.89 4.29
C LEU A 145 7.02 -6.46 4.64
N VAL A 146 7.39 -5.53 3.79
CA VAL A 146 7.08 -4.11 3.94
C VAL A 146 6.31 -3.64 2.71
N GLY A 147 5.24 -2.88 2.88
CA GLY A 147 4.46 -2.40 1.74
C GLY A 147 3.88 -1.01 1.93
N LEU A 148 4.03 -0.19 0.88
CA LEU A 148 3.41 1.13 0.76
C LEU A 148 2.16 1.03 -0.12
N SER A 149 1.01 1.56 0.33
CA SER A 149 -0.21 1.68 -0.49
C SER A 149 -0.66 0.33 -1.09
N MET A 150 -0.74 0.20 -2.42
CA MET A 150 -0.98 -1.09 -3.11
C MET A 150 0.06 -2.14 -2.71
N GLY A 151 1.32 -1.75 -2.49
CA GLY A 151 2.35 -2.64 -1.99
C GLY A 151 1.95 -3.29 -0.66
N GLY A 152 1.32 -2.52 0.25
CA GLY A 152 0.71 -3.02 1.48
C GLY A 152 -0.38 -4.07 1.20
N GLY A 153 -1.29 -3.81 0.26
CA GLY A 153 -2.28 -4.78 -0.19
C GLY A 153 -1.66 -6.04 -0.81
N THR A 154 -0.54 -5.88 -1.53
CA THR A 154 0.17 -6.99 -2.17
C THR A 154 0.88 -7.88 -1.15
N VAL A 155 1.59 -7.29 -0.17
CA VAL A 155 2.25 -8.08 0.89
C VAL A 155 1.24 -8.76 1.81
N LEU A 156 0.08 -8.14 2.07
CA LEU A 156 -1.03 -8.79 2.77
C LEU A 156 -1.56 -10.00 1.99
N ASN A 157 -1.67 -9.90 0.64
CA ASN A 157 -2.09 -11.01 -0.21
C ASN A 157 -1.11 -12.20 -0.10
N VAL A 158 0.18 -11.93 -0.16
CA VAL A 158 1.22 -12.96 -0.02
C VAL A 158 1.21 -13.54 1.39
N ALA A 159 1.18 -12.70 2.43
CA ALA A 159 1.18 -13.13 3.83
C ALA A 159 0.00 -14.08 4.15
N ALA A 160 -1.17 -13.84 3.58
CA ALA A 160 -2.33 -14.72 3.76
C ALA A 160 -2.08 -16.17 3.29
N SER A 161 -1.13 -16.39 2.37
CA SER A 161 -0.80 -17.73 1.84
C SER A 161 0.38 -18.41 2.52
N ILE A 162 1.30 -17.63 3.17
CA ILE A 162 2.57 -18.14 3.72
C ILE A 162 2.78 -17.81 5.19
N ASN A 163 1.78 -17.25 5.83
CA ASN A 163 1.72 -16.67 7.17
C ASN A 163 2.89 -17.02 8.13
N ASN A 164 3.00 -18.28 8.54
CA ASN A 164 3.99 -18.74 9.53
C ASN A 164 5.46 -18.68 9.08
N GLU A 165 5.73 -18.25 7.87
CA GLU A 165 7.08 -18.16 7.30
C GLU A 165 7.65 -16.74 7.37
N LEU A 166 6.90 -15.80 7.95
CA LEU A 166 7.28 -14.40 8.09
C LEU A 166 7.47 -14.02 9.57
N ALA A 167 8.46 -13.17 9.82
CA ALA A 167 8.67 -12.58 11.14
C ALA A 167 7.65 -11.47 11.44
N GLY A 168 7.18 -10.76 10.41
CA GLY A 168 6.16 -9.73 10.55
C GLY A 168 5.92 -8.93 9.27
N LEU A 169 4.92 -8.04 9.36
CA LEU A 169 4.53 -7.11 8.31
C LEU A 169 4.69 -5.67 8.79
N ILE A 170 5.18 -4.80 7.90
CA ILE A 170 5.21 -3.36 8.13
C ILE A 170 4.46 -2.69 6.98
N LEU A 171 3.40 -1.97 7.28
CA LEU A 171 2.49 -1.39 6.31
C LEU A 171 2.47 0.13 6.45
N VAL A 172 2.68 0.85 5.34
CA VAL A 172 2.61 2.30 5.30
C VAL A 172 1.45 2.71 4.40
N ASN A 173 0.47 3.41 4.95
CA ASN A 173 -0.74 3.84 4.24
C ASN A 173 -1.30 2.73 3.33
N PRO A 174 -1.53 1.51 3.86
CA PRO A 174 -1.85 0.35 3.05
C PRO A 174 -3.22 0.46 2.39
N MET A 175 -3.33 -0.06 1.16
CA MET A 175 -4.58 -0.12 0.42
C MET A 175 -5.24 -1.50 0.58
N ILE A 176 -6.50 -1.54 1.00
CA ILE A 176 -7.32 -2.77 1.06
C ILE A 176 -8.67 -2.59 0.37
N HIS A 177 -9.11 -1.36 0.18
CA HIS A 177 -10.27 -1.03 -0.62
C HIS A 177 -10.17 0.36 -1.27
N VAL A 178 -10.98 0.60 -2.30
CA VAL A 178 -11.16 1.92 -2.92
C VAL A 178 -12.62 2.31 -2.75
N LYS A 179 -12.88 3.44 -2.10
CA LYS A 179 -14.23 3.93 -1.82
C LYS A 179 -14.94 4.33 -3.13
N GLY A 180 -16.20 3.92 -3.27
CA GLY A 180 -17.08 4.40 -4.36
C GLY A 180 -16.82 3.78 -5.74
N VAL A 181 -15.91 2.82 -5.89
CA VAL A 181 -15.62 2.16 -7.18
C VAL A 181 -15.86 0.65 -7.07
N PRO A 182 -17.08 0.16 -7.38
CA PRO A 182 -17.33 -1.28 -7.50
C PRO A 182 -16.47 -1.91 -8.59
N VAL A 183 -15.97 -3.13 -8.33
CA VAL A 183 -15.12 -3.89 -9.28
C VAL A 183 -15.81 -4.06 -10.63
N GLU A 184 -17.12 -4.27 -10.62
CA GLU A 184 -17.95 -4.46 -11.81
C GLU A 184 -18.00 -3.16 -12.65
N LEU A 185 -18.13 -2.00 -12.02
CA LEU A 185 -18.07 -0.69 -12.68
C LEU A 185 -16.68 -0.41 -13.26
N ALA A 186 -15.64 -0.72 -12.52
CA ALA A 186 -14.25 -0.58 -13.00
C ALA A 186 -13.99 -1.47 -14.21
N PHE A 187 -14.53 -2.70 -14.24
CA PHE A 187 -14.46 -3.58 -15.41
C PHE A 187 -15.10 -2.93 -16.63
N PHE A 188 -16.32 -2.42 -16.49
CA PHE A 188 -17.05 -1.80 -17.59
C PHE A 188 -16.31 -0.57 -18.14
N LEU A 189 -15.90 0.34 -17.24
CA LEU A 189 -15.17 1.57 -17.60
C LEU A 189 -13.84 1.26 -18.30
N SER A 190 -13.13 0.22 -17.87
CA SER A 190 -11.83 -0.16 -18.44
C SER A 190 -11.89 -0.61 -19.91
N ARG A 191 -13.09 -0.91 -20.42
CA ARG A 191 -13.29 -1.28 -21.84
C ARG A 191 -13.40 -0.07 -22.76
N PHE A 192 -13.84 1.07 -22.22
CA PHE A 192 -14.10 2.29 -23.01
C PHE A 192 -13.08 3.40 -22.76
N GLN A 193 -12.52 3.45 -21.56
CA GLN A 193 -11.54 4.46 -21.18
C GLN A 193 -10.23 3.80 -20.71
N LYS A 194 -9.16 3.96 -21.47
CA LYS A 194 -7.88 3.30 -21.16
C LYS A 194 -7.06 4.00 -20.06
N MET A 195 -7.20 5.32 -19.93
CA MET A 195 -6.42 6.15 -19.01
C MET A 195 -7.30 7.22 -18.35
N ARG A 196 -6.91 7.61 -17.16
CA ARG A 196 -7.39 8.79 -16.44
C ARG A 196 -6.20 9.60 -15.92
N THR A 197 -6.40 10.86 -15.62
CA THR A 197 -5.38 11.67 -14.95
C THR A 197 -5.16 11.14 -13.54
N SER A 198 -3.90 10.97 -13.14
CA SER A 198 -3.52 10.68 -11.77
C SER A 198 -3.59 11.95 -10.90
N VAL A 199 -3.62 11.79 -9.59
CA VAL A 199 -3.55 12.91 -8.64
C VAL A 199 -2.14 13.48 -8.56
N GLY A 200 -1.12 12.76 -9.08
CA GLY A 200 0.30 13.10 -8.93
C GLY A 200 0.88 12.58 -7.63
N ASP A 201 2.07 13.04 -7.29
CA ASP A 201 2.75 12.68 -6.04
C ASP A 201 2.00 13.29 -4.83
N ASP A 202 1.51 12.46 -3.92
CA ASP A 202 0.94 12.92 -2.65
C ASP A 202 2.02 12.92 -1.57
N ILE A 203 2.91 13.92 -1.66
CA ILE A 203 4.05 14.15 -0.77
C ILE A 203 4.00 15.60 -0.27
N LYS A 204 4.03 15.80 1.05
CA LYS A 204 3.98 17.12 1.69
C LYS A 204 5.27 17.91 1.51
N ARG A 205 6.40 17.19 1.47
CA ARG A 205 7.74 17.76 1.35
C ARG A 205 7.96 18.31 -0.07
N PRO A 206 8.21 19.63 -0.24
CA PRO A 206 8.34 20.23 -1.55
C PRO A 206 9.59 19.74 -2.30
N GLY A 207 9.46 19.61 -3.63
CA GLY A 207 10.55 19.22 -4.53
C GLY A 207 10.93 17.74 -4.49
N ILE A 208 10.14 16.90 -3.80
CA ILE A 208 10.30 15.45 -3.80
C ILE A 208 9.24 14.85 -4.73
N THR A 209 9.63 13.86 -5.51
CA THR A 209 8.73 13.06 -6.37
C THR A 209 9.02 11.57 -6.19
N GLU A 210 7.99 10.74 -6.33
CA GLU A 210 8.14 9.28 -6.33
C GLU A 210 8.45 8.71 -7.72
N TRP A 211 8.54 9.57 -8.74
CA TRP A 211 8.71 9.16 -10.14
C TRP A 211 7.69 8.10 -10.56
N GLY A 212 6.44 8.30 -10.18
CA GLY A 212 5.30 7.48 -10.57
C GLY A 212 4.72 7.88 -11.93
N TYR A 213 3.69 7.18 -12.36
CA TYR A 213 2.93 7.56 -13.56
C TYR A 213 1.97 8.71 -13.25
N ASP A 214 1.93 9.70 -14.12
CA ASP A 214 0.97 10.81 -14.11
C ASP A 214 -0.42 10.43 -14.67
N ALA A 215 -0.53 9.23 -15.20
CA ALA A 215 -1.76 8.69 -15.76
C ALA A 215 -2.19 7.40 -15.02
N LEU A 216 -3.49 7.27 -14.76
CA LEU A 216 -4.09 6.13 -14.08
C LEU A 216 -4.64 5.12 -15.10
N PRO A 217 -3.98 3.96 -15.30
CA PRO A 217 -4.42 2.93 -16.24
C PRO A 217 -5.67 2.23 -15.72
N THR A 218 -6.81 2.40 -16.38
CA THR A 218 -8.11 1.96 -15.87
C THR A 218 -8.27 0.43 -15.78
N ARG A 219 -7.62 -0.33 -16.71
CA ARG A 219 -7.57 -1.78 -16.61
C ARG A 219 -6.66 -2.24 -15.48
N GLY A 220 -5.56 -1.53 -15.22
CA GLY A 220 -4.71 -1.72 -14.06
C GLY A 220 -5.51 -1.51 -12.76
N VAL A 221 -6.31 -0.44 -12.67
CA VAL A 221 -7.22 -0.21 -11.53
C VAL A 221 -8.20 -1.37 -11.35
N TYR A 222 -8.81 -1.87 -12.43
CA TYR A 222 -9.68 -3.04 -12.34
C TYR A 222 -8.94 -4.27 -11.77
N GLN A 223 -7.71 -4.53 -12.21
CA GLN A 223 -6.89 -5.63 -11.68
C GLN A 223 -6.55 -5.39 -10.20
N LEU A 224 -6.21 -4.16 -9.81
CA LEU A 224 -5.97 -3.78 -8.42
C LEU A 224 -7.19 -4.08 -7.54
N LEU A 225 -8.38 -3.64 -7.92
CA LEU A 225 -9.62 -3.89 -7.16
C LEU A 225 -9.91 -5.39 -7.00
N LYS A 226 -9.60 -6.21 -8.03
CA LYS A 226 -9.70 -7.68 -7.92
C LYS A 226 -8.75 -8.23 -6.87
N MET A 227 -7.49 -7.81 -6.89
CA MET A 227 -6.50 -8.23 -5.90
C MET A 227 -6.96 -7.85 -4.49
N LEU A 228 -7.34 -6.59 -4.26
CA LEU A 228 -7.77 -6.11 -2.95
C LEU A 228 -8.99 -6.88 -2.43
N ARG A 229 -9.95 -7.18 -3.30
CA ARG A 229 -11.14 -7.99 -2.93
C ARG A 229 -10.76 -9.41 -2.46
N VAL A 230 -9.79 -10.04 -3.12
CA VAL A 230 -9.28 -11.36 -2.72
C VAL A 230 -8.49 -11.26 -1.42
N THR A 231 -7.60 -10.26 -1.31
CA THR A 231 -6.78 -10.02 -0.12
C THR A 231 -7.64 -9.79 1.10
N ARG A 232 -8.64 -8.91 1.03
CA ARG A 232 -9.51 -8.60 2.16
C ARG A 232 -10.23 -9.84 2.71
N ARG A 233 -10.69 -10.74 1.85
CA ARG A 233 -11.37 -11.99 2.27
C ARG A 233 -10.49 -12.93 3.08
N ASN A 234 -9.17 -12.76 2.97
CA ASN A 234 -8.17 -13.61 3.62
C ASN A 234 -7.42 -12.90 4.76
N LEU A 235 -7.79 -11.65 5.13
CA LEU A 235 -7.09 -10.92 6.20
C LEU A 235 -7.09 -11.69 7.53
N SER A 236 -8.19 -12.36 7.87
CA SER A 236 -8.32 -13.13 9.11
C SER A 236 -7.35 -14.31 9.22
N THR A 237 -6.76 -14.77 8.13
CA THR A 237 -5.77 -15.84 8.15
C THR A 237 -4.37 -15.36 8.53
N ILE A 238 -4.11 -14.04 8.48
CA ILE A 238 -2.81 -13.46 8.78
C ILE A 238 -2.67 -13.27 10.28
N THR A 239 -1.74 -14.01 10.91
CA THR A 239 -1.53 -14.02 12.37
C THR A 239 -0.16 -13.53 12.81
N VAL A 240 0.75 -13.26 11.87
CA VAL A 240 2.07 -12.68 12.17
C VAL A 240 1.96 -11.24 12.71
N PRO A 241 2.96 -10.76 13.48
CA PRO A 241 2.98 -9.38 13.95
C PRO A 241 2.82 -8.36 12.82
N VAL A 242 2.05 -7.31 13.07
CA VAL A 242 1.79 -6.23 12.09
C VAL A 242 2.00 -4.86 12.72
N GLN A 243 2.90 -4.08 12.13
CA GLN A 243 3.03 -2.65 12.42
C GLN A 243 2.46 -1.86 11.25
N LEU A 244 1.57 -0.92 11.53
CA LEU A 244 0.91 -0.11 10.53
C LEU A 244 1.14 1.38 10.80
N PHE A 245 1.63 2.08 9.79
CA PHE A 245 1.75 3.54 9.77
C PHE A 245 0.60 4.15 8.97
N HIS A 246 -0.01 5.20 9.51
CA HIS A 246 -1.10 5.91 8.86
C HIS A 246 -0.89 7.41 8.89
N SER A 247 -0.83 8.05 7.72
CA SER A 247 -0.78 9.50 7.59
C SER A 247 -2.15 10.11 7.89
N VAL A 248 -2.19 11.05 8.84
CA VAL A 248 -3.44 11.73 9.23
C VAL A 248 -4.00 12.53 8.05
N ASP A 249 -3.12 13.14 7.26
CA ASP A 249 -3.44 13.96 6.08
C ASP A 249 -3.23 13.19 4.75
N ASP A 250 -3.61 11.90 4.69
CA ASP A 250 -3.57 11.11 3.45
C ASP A 250 -4.70 11.54 2.51
N HIS A 251 -4.35 12.17 1.35
CA HIS A 251 -5.31 12.63 0.35
C HIS A 251 -5.67 11.54 -0.68
N THR A 252 -4.92 10.45 -0.70
CA THR A 252 -5.09 9.33 -1.65
C THR A 252 -6.01 8.26 -1.09
N LEU A 253 -5.84 7.88 0.18
CA LEU A 253 -6.58 6.81 0.81
C LEU A 253 -7.28 7.26 2.10
N PRO A 254 -8.57 6.92 2.26
CA PRO A 254 -9.27 7.18 3.51
C PRO A 254 -8.75 6.28 4.64
N VAL A 255 -8.81 6.78 5.88
CA VAL A 255 -8.44 6.05 7.11
C VAL A 255 -9.12 4.68 7.26
N SER A 256 -10.27 4.49 6.63
CA SER A 256 -10.98 3.21 6.63
C SER A 256 -10.18 2.04 6.08
N ASN A 257 -9.15 2.27 5.26
CA ASN A 257 -8.23 1.21 4.84
C ASN A 257 -7.47 0.62 6.04
N THR A 258 -6.91 1.49 6.88
CA THR A 258 -6.22 1.14 8.12
C THR A 258 -7.15 0.46 9.11
N GLU A 259 -8.34 1.01 9.32
CA GLU A 259 -9.34 0.50 10.25
C GLU A 259 -9.81 -0.91 9.87
N ILE A 260 -10.11 -1.12 8.58
CA ILE A 260 -10.49 -2.45 8.06
C ILE A 260 -9.38 -3.47 8.28
N ILE A 261 -8.13 -3.12 7.95
CA ILE A 261 -7.01 -4.05 8.14
C ILE A 261 -6.88 -4.40 9.62
N LEU A 262 -6.83 -3.43 10.52
CA LEU A 262 -6.68 -3.67 11.94
C LEU A 262 -7.86 -4.44 12.55
N TYR A 263 -9.07 -4.25 12.04
CA TYR A 263 -10.25 -4.96 12.50
C TYR A 263 -10.32 -6.40 11.99
N GLU A 264 -10.06 -6.62 10.68
CA GLU A 264 -10.28 -7.90 10.01
C GLU A 264 -9.07 -8.85 10.06
N ILE A 265 -7.84 -8.34 10.35
CA ILE A 265 -6.63 -9.17 10.39
C ILE A 265 -6.62 -10.09 11.62
N GLY A 266 -6.21 -11.36 11.42
CA GLY A 266 -6.15 -12.36 12.47
C GLY A 266 -5.02 -12.17 13.50
N SER A 267 -4.07 -11.27 13.22
CA SER A 267 -2.97 -10.99 14.16
C SER A 267 -3.47 -10.41 15.48
N THR A 268 -3.00 -10.96 16.59
CA THR A 268 -3.19 -10.41 17.94
C THR A 268 -2.08 -9.41 18.31
N ASN A 269 -0.92 -9.47 17.64
CA ASN A 269 0.18 -8.53 17.82
C ASN A 269 0.15 -7.50 16.67
N LYS A 270 -0.64 -6.44 16.86
CA LYS A 270 -0.81 -5.39 15.86
C LYS A 270 -0.77 -4.02 16.51
N SER A 271 -0.08 -3.07 15.85
CA SER A 271 0.05 -1.69 16.30
C SER A 271 -0.20 -0.71 15.17
N ARG A 272 -0.70 0.49 15.52
CA ARG A 272 -0.85 1.63 14.62
C ARG A 272 0.00 2.79 15.13
N ILE A 273 0.74 3.42 14.20
CA ILE A 273 1.48 4.65 14.43
C ILE A 273 0.93 5.72 13.49
N GLU A 274 0.53 6.86 14.04
CA GLU A 274 0.06 7.98 13.23
C GLU A 274 1.23 8.83 12.77
N LEU A 275 1.19 9.20 11.48
CA LEU A 275 2.14 10.10 10.83
C LEU A 275 1.46 11.46 10.69
N VAL A 276 1.87 12.43 11.50
CA VAL A 276 1.19 13.73 11.59
C VAL A 276 1.75 14.77 10.62
N ASN A 277 2.88 14.47 9.98
CA ASN A 277 3.58 15.44 9.15
C ASN A 277 3.85 14.93 7.72
N SER A 278 3.18 13.89 7.28
CA SER A 278 3.33 13.31 5.95
C SER A 278 1.98 13.09 5.26
N TYR A 279 2.00 13.12 3.93
CA TYR A 279 0.90 12.70 3.07
C TYR A 279 1.02 11.22 2.72
N HIS A 280 0.40 10.77 1.62
CA HIS A 280 0.29 9.35 1.27
C HIS A 280 1.64 8.63 1.13
N VAL A 281 2.60 9.23 0.40
CA VAL A 281 3.93 8.62 0.15
C VAL A 281 4.89 8.94 1.30
N ALA A 282 4.52 8.56 2.52
CA ALA A 282 5.20 8.92 3.75
C ALA A 282 6.65 8.41 3.84
N THR A 283 7.02 7.40 3.05
CA THR A 283 8.38 6.87 2.95
C THR A 283 9.38 7.85 2.32
N MET A 284 8.89 8.92 1.68
CA MET A 284 9.69 9.99 1.07
C MET A 284 9.38 11.37 1.67
N ASP A 285 8.54 11.42 2.70
CA ASP A 285 8.03 12.63 3.31
C ASP A 285 8.70 12.94 4.66
N TYR A 286 8.19 13.90 5.40
CA TYR A 286 8.78 14.40 6.65
C TYR A 286 8.88 13.35 7.76
N ASP A 287 7.94 12.39 7.85
CA ASP A 287 7.96 11.32 8.86
C ASP A 287 8.80 10.09 8.43
N GLN A 288 9.55 10.17 7.32
CA GLN A 288 10.34 9.03 6.83
C GLN A 288 11.30 8.47 7.88
N GLU A 289 11.93 9.32 8.69
CA GLU A 289 12.86 8.87 9.73
C GLU A 289 12.15 8.09 10.85
N LEU A 290 10.95 8.51 11.24
CA LEU A 290 10.13 7.79 12.21
C LEU A 290 9.80 6.38 11.67
N ILE A 291 9.43 6.28 10.39
CA ILE A 291 9.14 5.00 9.73
C ILE A 291 10.41 4.12 9.70
N PHE A 292 11.54 4.67 9.28
CA PHE A 292 12.78 3.92 9.09
C PHE A 292 13.39 3.39 10.40
N GLN A 293 13.21 4.12 11.51
CA GLN A 293 13.78 3.80 12.82
C GLN A 293 12.84 3.00 13.71
N SER A 294 11.59 2.77 13.32
CA SER A 294 10.64 1.99 14.09
C SER A 294 11.12 0.55 14.29
N ARG A 295 10.96 0.06 15.53
CA ARG A 295 11.42 -1.26 15.99
C ARG A 295 10.25 -2.21 16.19
#